data_564e2e3e80de7a4807197fc549214c74
#
_entry.id   564e2e3e80de7a4807197fc549214c74
#
_cell.length_a   1.000
_cell.length_b   1.000
_cell.length_c   1.000
_cell.angle_alpha   90.00
_cell.angle_beta   90.00
_cell.angle_gamma   90.00
#
_symmetry.space_group_name_H-M   'P 1'
#
loop_
_entity.id
_entity.type
_entity.pdbx_description
1 polymer ?
#
loop_
_entity_poly.entity_id
_entity_poly.type
_entity_poly.pdbx_seq_one_letter_code
_entity_poly.pdbx_strand_id
1 'polypeptide(L)'
;MGGSKTIRAVRLASGLVLMTFVVCHLANLAIGMHSLAALEAWRATLTQPWTTGAGQWLLTAAASIHLSLGLYAVAARRSLTLSSTDAAQLTLGLATPPLLIAHVIAMAAANKVSPGFADNYGQILAVYWSFAPSYAFLQLFVVVVVWLHGAIGLYSWLVLKPIWRRIGGFVLPVLFALPILALLGFASAGQEVLDKLASDPAWRQMILDNVGKIAKVTRGLAGAQNTAILIYGLAVLAAFAILGARILHSRLKPVSLAYDGGLTVQGRYGLSVLEIGLLNDVPHAHVCSGRGRCGTCRVRVDAGAQALSPIGEQESSTLERVQAAPGDRLACQARVLGNGVAVTRLLPAFADASAAQAPAEWTAPDAAAAKEPA
;
A
#
# COMPACT_ATOMS: atom_id res chain seq x y z
N MET A 1 3.00 23.07 9.03
CA MET A 1 2.56 21.84 9.72
C MET A 1 1.33 21.17 9.08
N GLY A 2 0.54 21.78 8.23
CA GLY A 2 -0.57 21.18 7.45
C GLY A 2 -0.15 20.11 6.44
N GLY A 3 1.12 20.05 6.05
CA GLY A 3 1.63 19.12 5.04
C GLY A 3 1.48 17.62 5.36
N SER A 4 1.45 17.22 6.63
CA SER A 4 1.37 15.79 6.99
C SER A 4 0.00 15.15 6.68
N LYS A 5 -1.12 15.84 6.93
CA LYS A 5 -2.48 15.37 6.66
C LYS A 5 -2.76 15.35 5.16
N THR A 6 -2.40 16.44 4.48
CA THR A 6 -2.53 16.58 3.02
C THR A 6 -1.71 15.52 2.28
N ILE A 7 -0.44 15.31 2.65
CA ILE A 7 0.42 14.28 2.05
C ILE A 7 -0.20 12.89 2.18
N ARG A 8 -0.76 12.56 3.35
CA ARG A 8 -1.42 11.26 3.56
C ARG A 8 -2.71 11.14 2.75
N ALA A 9 -3.50 12.22 2.66
CA ALA A 9 -4.72 12.24 1.87
C ALA A 9 -4.42 12.05 0.37
N VAL A 10 -3.43 12.77 -0.16
CA VAL A 10 -3.00 12.65 -1.56
C VAL A 10 -2.45 11.25 -1.86
N ARG A 11 -1.64 10.66 -0.94
CA ARG A 11 -1.16 9.28 -1.10
C ARG A 11 -2.31 8.26 -1.07
N LEU A 12 -3.31 8.46 -0.22
CA LEU A 12 -4.49 7.60 -0.20
C LEU A 12 -5.30 7.74 -1.49
N ALA A 13 -5.57 8.97 -1.92
CA ALA A 13 -6.34 9.24 -3.13
C ALA A 13 -5.66 8.64 -4.37
N SER A 14 -4.35 8.87 -4.54
CA SER A 14 -3.59 8.25 -5.63
C SER A 14 -3.60 6.72 -5.57
N GLY A 15 -3.49 6.14 -4.38
CA GLY A 15 -3.60 4.69 -4.19
C GLY A 15 -4.99 4.15 -4.51
N LEU A 16 -6.06 4.88 -4.20
CA LEU A 16 -7.43 4.50 -4.57
C LEU A 16 -7.66 4.55 -6.07
N VAL A 17 -7.15 5.56 -6.77
CA VAL A 17 -7.18 5.62 -8.25
C VAL A 17 -6.49 4.39 -8.85
N LEU A 18 -5.28 4.06 -8.39
CA LEU A 18 -4.55 2.87 -8.85
C LEU A 18 -5.32 1.58 -8.54
N MET A 19 -5.88 1.45 -7.34
CA MET A 19 -6.65 0.27 -6.95
C MET A 19 -7.91 0.11 -7.80
N THR A 20 -8.60 1.20 -8.15
CA THR A 20 -9.77 1.16 -9.04
C THR A 20 -9.37 0.64 -10.42
N PHE A 21 -8.26 1.13 -10.98
CA PHE A 21 -7.74 0.58 -12.23
C PHE A 21 -7.43 -0.92 -12.12
N VAL A 22 -6.73 -1.34 -11.06
CA VAL A 22 -6.37 -2.76 -10.87
C VAL A 22 -7.62 -3.62 -10.74
N VAL A 23 -8.65 -3.16 -10.01
CA VAL A 23 -9.94 -3.86 -9.92
C VAL A 23 -10.59 -4.00 -11.30
N CYS A 24 -10.66 -2.91 -12.09
CA CYS A 24 -11.21 -2.95 -13.44
C CYS A 24 -10.42 -3.91 -14.35
N HIS A 25 -9.10 -3.85 -14.28
CA HIS A 25 -8.21 -4.69 -15.09
C HIS A 25 -8.35 -6.18 -14.74
N LEU A 26 -8.35 -6.53 -13.45
CA LEU A 26 -8.53 -7.91 -13.01
C LEU A 26 -9.96 -8.43 -13.24
N ALA A 27 -10.97 -7.58 -13.08
CA ALA A 27 -12.35 -7.94 -13.42
C ALA A 27 -12.48 -8.26 -14.90
N ASN A 28 -11.82 -7.49 -15.77
CA ASN A 28 -11.79 -7.79 -17.19
C ASN A 28 -11.12 -9.14 -17.46
N LEU A 29 -9.97 -9.41 -16.85
CA LEU A 29 -9.30 -10.72 -16.99
C LEU A 29 -10.15 -11.87 -16.49
N ALA A 30 -10.91 -11.70 -15.40
CA ALA A 30 -11.82 -12.71 -14.88
C ALA A 30 -12.91 -13.11 -15.89
N ILE A 31 -13.36 -12.18 -16.74
CA ILE A 31 -14.32 -12.45 -17.83
C ILE A 31 -13.75 -13.44 -18.87
N GLY A 32 -12.42 -13.54 -18.98
CA GLY A 32 -11.75 -14.53 -19.80
C GLY A 32 -12.07 -15.99 -19.45
N MET A 33 -12.63 -16.26 -18.27
CA MET A 33 -13.18 -17.58 -17.93
C MET A 33 -14.38 -17.96 -18.80
N HIS A 34 -15.12 -16.98 -19.29
CA HIS A 34 -16.26 -17.22 -20.17
C HIS A 34 -15.81 -17.43 -21.62
N SER A 35 -15.05 -16.47 -22.17
CA SER A 35 -14.43 -16.59 -23.50
C SER A 35 -13.47 -15.44 -23.77
N LEU A 36 -12.55 -15.65 -24.72
CA LEU A 36 -11.67 -14.59 -25.25
C LEU A 36 -12.50 -13.45 -25.88
N ALA A 37 -13.59 -13.78 -26.59
CA ALA A 37 -14.46 -12.78 -27.20
C ALA A 37 -15.12 -11.88 -26.15
N ALA A 38 -15.59 -12.43 -25.03
CA ALA A 38 -16.15 -11.68 -23.93
C ALA A 38 -15.11 -10.79 -23.26
N LEU A 39 -13.90 -11.31 -23.01
CA LEU A 39 -12.76 -10.58 -22.49
C LEU A 39 -12.45 -9.33 -23.34
N GLU A 40 -12.43 -9.46 -24.66
CA GLU A 40 -12.22 -8.35 -25.60
C GLU A 40 -13.38 -7.35 -25.60
N ALA A 41 -14.62 -7.82 -25.58
CA ALA A 41 -15.79 -6.95 -25.59
C ALA A 41 -15.84 -6.03 -24.35
N TRP A 42 -15.55 -6.56 -23.17
CA TRP A 42 -15.56 -5.81 -21.92
C TRP A 42 -14.36 -4.87 -21.75
N ARG A 43 -13.29 -5.06 -22.52
CA ARG A 43 -12.10 -4.21 -22.51
C ARG A 43 -12.45 -2.72 -22.72
N ALA A 44 -13.35 -2.46 -23.66
CA ALA A 44 -13.77 -1.10 -23.98
C ALA A 44 -14.35 -0.34 -22.78
N THR A 45 -14.99 -1.07 -21.85
CA THR A 45 -15.62 -0.48 -20.66
C THR A 45 -14.69 -0.49 -19.45
N LEU A 46 -13.96 -1.58 -19.22
CA LEU A 46 -13.22 -1.79 -17.98
C LEU A 46 -11.77 -1.29 -18.02
N THR A 47 -11.05 -1.45 -19.13
CA THR A 47 -9.63 -1.11 -19.19
C THR A 47 -9.29 0.04 -20.12
N GLN A 48 -9.94 0.16 -21.27
CA GLN A 48 -9.64 1.19 -22.25
C GLN A 48 -9.76 2.63 -21.70
N PRO A 49 -10.76 2.98 -20.87
CA PRO A 49 -10.84 4.32 -20.28
C PRO A 49 -9.61 4.73 -19.47
N TRP A 50 -8.87 3.76 -18.93
CA TRP A 50 -7.67 3.98 -18.12
C TRP A 50 -6.37 4.03 -18.95
N THR A 51 -6.37 3.41 -20.12
CA THR A 51 -5.15 3.25 -20.96
C THR A 51 -5.10 4.24 -22.12
N THR A 52 -6.12 5.05 -22.30
CA THR A 52 -6.23 6.06 -23.37
C THR A 52 -6.57 7.44 -22.82
N GLY A 53 -6.19 8.48 -23.56
CA GLY A 53 -6.60 9.85 -23.30
C GLY A 53 -6.35 10.35 -21.88
N ALA A 54 -7.36 10.97 -21.28
CA ALA A 54 -7.28 11.54 -19.92
C ALA A 54 -7.03 10.48 -18.84
N GLY A 55 -7.58 9.27 -19.02
CA GLY A 55 -7.37 8.16 -18.06
C GLY A 55 -5.92 7.74 -17.97
N GLN A 56 -5.21 7.68 -19.09
CA GLN A 56 -3.76 7.37 -19.10
C GLN A 56 -2.96 8.40 -18.33
N TRP A 57 -3.27 9.69 -18.48
CA TRP A 57 -2.61 10.76 -17.73
C TRP A 57 -2.92 10.69 -16.24
N LEU A 58 -4.20 10.43 -15.88
CA LEU A 58 -4.62 10.24 -14.50
C LEU A 58 -3.88 9.06 -13.85
N LEU A 59 -3.80 7.93 -14.55
CA LEU A 59 -3.12 6.72 -14.05
C LEU A 59 -1.63 6.97 -13.86
N THR A 60 -0.97 7.61 -14.84
CA THR A 60 0.46 7.94 -14.77
C THR A 60 0.75 8.93 -13.63
N ALA A 61 -0.06 9.97 -13.50
CA ALA A 61 0.08 10.93 -12.40
C ALA A 61 -0.15 10.26 -11.04
N ALA A 62 -1.19 9.44 -10.91
CA ALA A 62 -1.47 8.71 -9.68
C ALA A 62 -0.32 7.77 -9.30
N ALA A 63 0.26 7.04 -10.26
CA ALA A 63 1.40 6.15 -10.03
C ALA A 63 2.63 6.93 -9.56
N SER A 64 2.97 8.03 -10.25
CA SER A 64 4.12 8.88 -9.91
C SER A 64 3.98 9.51 -8.52
N ILE A 65 2.81 10.05 -8.20
CA ILE A 65 2.50 10.64 -6.89
C ILE A 65 2.56 9.57 -5.80
N HIS A 66 1.91 8.42 -6.02
CA HIS A 66 1.86 7.34 -5.03
C HIS A 66 3.25 6.80 -4.70
N LEU A 67 4.07 6.55 -5.71
CA LEU A 67 5.45 6.10 -5.57
C LEU A 67 6.29 7.13 -4.82
N SER A 68 6.27 8.39 -5.26
CA SER A 68 7.07 9.47 -4.64
C SER A 68 6.71 9.67 -3.17
N LEU A 69 5.41 9.68 -2.84
CA LEU A 69 4.93 9.80 -1.47
C LEU A 69 5.16 8.52 -0.65
N GLY A 70 5.23 7.36 -1.29
CA GLY A 70 5.65 6.10 -0.68
C GLY A 70 7.12 6.15 -0.23
N LEU A 71 8.02 6.53 -1.11
CA LEU A 71 9.46 6.70 -0.80
C LEU A 71 9.71 7.80 0.24
N TYR A 72 9.01 8.92 0.11
CA TYR A 72 9.02 9.97 1.15
C TYR A 72 8.60 9.42 2.51
N ALA A 73 7.57 8.59 2.57
CA ALA A 73 7.11 8.00 3.82
C ALA A 73 8.15 7.06 4.45
N VAL A 74 8.96 6.36 3.64
CA VAL A 74 10.12 5.57 4.12
C VAL A 74 11.18 6.50 4.69
N ALA A 75 11.62 7.49 3.94
CA ALA A 75 12.63 8.46 4.34
C ALA A 75 12.24 9.27 5.59
N ALA A 76 10.94 9.52 5.77
CA ALA A 76 10.41 10.27 6.92
C ALA A 76 10.33 9.45 8.22
N ARG A 77 10.49 8.11 8.16
CA ARG A 77 10.52 7.26 9.36
C ARG A 77 11.70 7.58 10.27
N ARG A 78 11.59 7.18 11.53
CA ARG A 78 12.64 7.31 12.55
C ARG A 78 12.99 5.96 13.20
N SER A 79 12.21 4.93 12.89
CA SER A 79 12.44 3.54 13.33
C SER A 79 12.03 2.56 12.24
N LEU A 80 12.57 1.35 12.32
CA LEU A 80 12.17 0.19 11.53
C LEU A 80 11.27 -0.77 12.33
N THR A 81 10.73 -0.31 13.44
CA THR A 81 9.73 -1.09 14.19
C THR A 81 8.44 -1.12 13.38
N LEU A 82 8.18 -2.25 12.75
CA LEU A 82 7.05 -2.47 11.85
C LEU A 82 6.21 -3.64 12.36
N SER A 83 4.89 -3.50 12.27
CA SER A 83 4.01 -4.67 12.35
C SER A 83 4.24 -5.57 11.12
N SER A 84 3.89 -6.85 11.21
CA SER A 84 3.99 -7.78 10.08
C SER A 84 3.24 -7.27 8.85
N THR A 85 2.06 -6.67 9.06
CA THR A 85 1.23 -6.07 7.99
C THR A 85 1.93 -4.87 7.34
N ASP A 86 2.55 -3.98 8.15
CA ASP A 86 3.28 -2.83 7.61
C ASP A 86 4.55 -3.27 6.87
N ALA A 87 5.24 -4.29 7.37
CA ALA A 87 6.40 -4.87 6.71
C ALA A 87 6.01 -5.49 5.36
N ALA A 88 4.94 -6.28 5.32
CA ALA A 88 4.41 -6.86 4.08
C ALA A 88 4.01 -5.76 3.08
N GLN A 89 3.25 -4.75 3.51
CA GLN A 89 2.83 -3.66 2.64
C GLN A 89 4.03 -2.86 2.10
N LEU A 90 5.06 -2.63 2.91
CA LEU A 90 6.28 -1.94 2.47
C LEU A 90 7.04 -2.78 1.45
N THR A 91 7.28 -4.05 1.72
CA THR A 91 8.03 -4.96 0.84
C THR A 91 7.33 -5.12 -0.50
N LEU A 92 6.02 -5.41 -0.48
CA LEU A 92 5.21 -5.54 -1.71
C LEU A 92 5.17 -4.22 -2.49
N GLY A 93 5.05 -3.07 -1.80
CA GLY A 93 5.07 -1.77 -2.43
C GLY A 93 6.41 -1.43 -3.10
N LEU A 94 7.53 -1.82 -2.48
CA LEU A 94 8.86 -1.65 -3.08
C LEU A 94 9.12 -2.64 -4.23
N ALA A 95 8.52 -3.83 -4.21
CA ALA A 95 8.63 -4.79 -5.29
C ALA A 95 7.78 -4.42 -6.52
N THR A 96 6.70 -3.68 -6.35
CA THR A 96 5.74 -3.34 -7.41
C THR A 96 6.38 -2.57 -8.58
N PRO A 97 7.13 -1.45 -8.40
CA PRO A 97 7.64 -0.67 -9.52
C PRO A 97 8.57 -1.44 -10.47
N PRO A 98 9.59 -2.19 -10.03
CA PRO A 98 10.45 -2.92 -10.97
C PRO A 98 9.70 -4.00 -11.74
N LEU A 99 8.69 -4.63 -11.15
CA LEU A 99 7.84 -5.61 -11.82
C LEU A 99 6.94 -4.94 -12.87
N LEU A 100 6.34 -3.79 -12.56
CA LEU A 100 5.47 -3.05 -13.48
C LEU A 100 6.25 -2.38 -14.61
N ILE A 101 7.48 -1.92 -14.40
CA ILE A 101 8.32 -1.31 -15.45
C ILE A 101 8.42 -2.26 -16.64
N ALA A 102 8.70 -3.55 -16.41
CA ALA A 102 8.79 -4.54 -17.49
C ALA A 102 7.47 -4.69 -18.25
N HIS A 103 6.34 -4.75 -17.51
CA HIS A 103 5.00 -4.84 -18.11
C HIS A 103 4.67 -3.61 -18.96
N VAL A 104 4.84 -2.41 -18.40
CA VAL A 104 4.52 -1.15 -19.10
C VAL A 104 5.37 -0.96 -20.34
N ILE A 105 6.67 -1.28 -20.28
CA ILE A 105 7.58 -1.16 -21.43
C ILE A 105 7.22 -2.17 -22.51
N ALA A 106 6.85 -3.40 -22.16
CA ALA A 106 6.42 -4.41 -23.13
C ALA A 106 5.14 -3.97 -23.86
N MET A 107 4.16 -3.41 -23.13
CA MET A 107 2.93 -2.87 -23.74
C MET A 107 3.20 -1.65 -24.63
N ALA A 108 4.06 -0.73 -24.19
CA ALA A 108 4.46 0.42 -25.00
C ALA A 108 5.20 -0.01 -26.29
N ALA A 109 6.07 -1.03 -26.20
CA ALA A 109 6.75 -1.60 -27.35
C ALA A 109 5.76 -2.22 -28.34
N ALA A 110 4.80 -2.98 -27.84
CA ALA A 110 3.78 -3.62 -28.66
C ALA A 110 2.94 -2.58 -29.43
N ASN A 111 2.47 -1.53 -28.77
CA ASN A 111 1.70 -0.45 -29.40
C ASN A 111 2.54 0.38 -30.40
N LYS A 112 3.83 0.53 -30.17
CA LYS A 112 4.73 1.24 -31.11
C LYS A 112 4.94 0.46 -32.41
N VAL A 113 4.92 -0.87 -32.34
CA VAL A 113 5.12 -1.76 -33.51
C VAL A 113 3.84 -1.89 -34.33
N SER A 114 2.73 -2.08 -33.64
CA SER A 114 1.43 -2.26 -34.27
C SER A 114 0.39 -1.56 -33.42
N PRO A 115 -0.10 -0.36 -33.82
CA PRO A 115 -1.13 0.34 -33.10
C PRO A 115 -2.35 -0.57 -32.88
N GLY A 116 -2.80 -0.68 -31.62
CA GLY A 116 -3.87 -1.58 -31.22
C GLY A 116 -3.44 -3.01 -30.91
N PHE A 117 -2.16 -3.38 -31.06
CA PHE A 117 -1.69 -4.73 -30.71
C PHE A 117 -1.79 -4.97 -29.18
N ALA A 118 -1.31 -4.03 -28.39
CA ALA A 118 -1.41 -4.12 -26.93
C ALA A 118 -2.85 -3.92 -26.40
N ASP A 119 -3.74 -3.44 -27.27
CA ASP A 119 -5.15 -3.29 -26.98
C ASP A 119 -5.98 -4.53 -27.35
N ASN A 120 -5.33 -5.64 -27.77
CA ASN A 120 -5.97 -6.89 -28.15
C ASN A 120 -5.45 -8.03 -27.27
N TYR A 121 -6.29 -8.52 -26.37
CA TYR A 121 -5.90 -9.59 -25.45
C TYR A 121 -5.53 -10.87 -26.15
N GLY A 122 -6.22 -11.23 -27.25
CA GLY A 122 -5.88 -12.42 -28.03
C GLY A 122 -4.45 -12.39 -28.55
N GLN A 123 -4.01 -11.23 -29.04
CA GLN A 123 -2.63 -11.06 -29.52
C GLN A 123 -1.61 -11.08 -28.38
N ILE A 124 -1.88 -10.41 -27.27
CA ILE A 124 -0.99 -10.39 -26.11
C ILE A 124 -0.89 -11.76 -25.45
N LEU A 125 -2.02 -12.46 -25.29
CA LEU A 125 -2.03 -13.82 -24.74
C LEU A 125 -1.31 -14.81 -25.65
N ALA A 126 -1.41 -14.65 -26.97
CA ALA A 126 -0.65 -15.48 -27.92
C ALA A 126 0.86 -15.31 -27.69
N VAL A 127 1.33 -14.07 -27.47
CA VAL A 127 2.73 -13.81 -27.14
C VAL A 127 3.11 -14.48 -25.83
N TYR A 128 2.32 -14.30 -24.80
CA TYR A 128 2.65 -14.81 -23.47
C TYR A 128 2.63 -16.33 -23.39
N TRP A 129 1.63 -16.97 -23.98
CA TRP A 129 1.46 -18.42 -23.86
C TRP A 129 2.32 -19.24 -24.83
N SER A 130 2.73 -18.67 -25.98
CA SER A 130 3.48 -19.40 -27.01
C SER A 130 4.90 -18.94 -27.20
N PHE A 131 5.16 -17.63 -27.15
CA PHE A 131 6.47 -17.08 -27.58
C PHE A 131 7.28 -16.51 -26.42
N ALA A 132 6.66 -16.15 -25.30
CA ALA A 132 7.35 -15.57 -24.17
C ALA A 132 6.74 -16.07 -22.82
N PRO A 133 6.75 -17.39 -22.54
CA PRO A 133 6.11 -17.95 -21.34
C PRO A 133 6.69 -17.41 -20.03
N SER A 134 7.96 -17.01 -20.01
CA SER A 134 8.56 -16.34 -18.85
C SER A 134 7.85 -15.02 -18.50
N TYR A 135 7.36 -14.28 -19.50
CA TYR A 135 6.55 -13.09 -19.28
C TYR A 135 5.14 -13.44 -18.75
N ALA A 136 4.55 -14.56 -19.17
CA ALA A 136 3.29 -15.03 -18.59
C ALA A 136 3.45 -15.30 -17.08
N PHE A 137 4.48 -16.04 -16.68
CA PHE A 137 4.79 -16.27 -15.26
C PHE A 137 5.05 -14.97 -14.51
N LEU A 138 5.76 -14.02 -15.12
CA LEU A 138 5.96 -12.70 -14.53
C LEU A 138 4.63 -11.99 -14.26
N GLN A 139 3.66 -12.05 -15.21
CA GLN A 139 2.35 -11.43 -15.02
C GLN A 139 1.56 -12.07 -13.86
N LEU A 140 1.60 -13.40 -13.71
CA LEU A 140 0.98 -14.08 -12.56
C LEU A 140 1.55 -13.54 -11.25
N PHE A 141 2.86 -13.38 -11.18
CA PHE A 141 3.54 -12.85 -10.00
C PHE A 141 3.21 -11.37 -9.76
N VAL A 142 3.17 -10.55 -10.82
CA VAL A 142 2.77 -9.13 -10.75
C VAL A 142 1.36 -9.00 -10.17
N VAL A 143 0.40 -9.80 -10.64
CA VAL A 143 -0.97 -9.79 -10.12
C VAL A 143 -0.98 -10.01 -8.62
N VAL A 144 -0.27 -11.03 -8.12
CA VAL A 144 -0.23 -11.36 -6.69
C VAL A 144 0.39 -10.22 -5.88
N VAL A 145 1.55 -9.69 -6.31
CA VAL A 145 2.28 -8.64 -5.58
C VAL A 145 1.49 -7.34 -5.53
N VAL A 146 1.00 -6.87 -6.68
CA VAL A 146 0.23 -5.62 -6.78
C VAL A 146 -1.09 -5.72 -6.03
N TRP A 147 -1.78 -6.86 -6.18
CA TRP A 147 -3.05 -7.08 -5.51
C TRP A 147 -2.91 -7.11 -3.99
N LEU A 148 -1.97 -7.87 -3.46
CA LEU A 148 -1.75 -7.95 -2.01
C LEU A 148 -1.35 -6.59 -1.44
N HIS A 149 -0.48 -5.82 -2.13
CA HIS A 149 -0.15 -4.45 -1.72
C HIS A 149 -1.41 -3.56 -1.64
N GLY A 150 -2.22 -3.55 -2.67
CA GLY A 150 -3.45 -2.77 -2.73
C GLY A 150 -4.49 -3.22 -1.71
N ALA A 151 -4.71 -4.53 -1.58
CA ALA A 151 -5.68 -5.12 -0.65
C ALA A 151 -5.33 -4.83 0.81
N ILE A 152 -4.05 -4.98 1.22
CA ILE A 152 -3.57 -4.62 2.56
C ILE A 152 -3.80 -3.11 2.81
N GLY A 153 -3.50 -2.27 1.82
CA GLY A 153 -3.70 -0.83 1.92
C GLY A 153 -5.17 -0.45 2.08
N LEU A 154 -6.04 -1.02 1.25
CA LEU A 154 -7.48 -0.80 1.27
C LEU A 154 -8.12 -1.31 2.57
N TYR A 155 -7.80 -2.55 2.97
CA TYR A 155 -8.26 -3.13 4.22
C TYR A 155 -7.86 -2.27 5.43
N SER A 156 -6.58 -1.90 5.53
CA SER A 156 -6.05 -1.08 6.64
C SER A 156 -6.69 0.31 6.74
N TRP A 157 -7.30 0.79 5.66
CA TRP A 157 -8.05 2.04 5.65
C TRP A 157 -9.53 1.84 5.98
N LEU A 158 -10.17 0.83 5.37
CA LEU A 158 -11.62 0.58 5.51
C LEU A 158 -11.99 0.03 6.89
N VAL A 159 -11.15 -0.84 7.47
CA VAL A 159 -11.42 -1.48 8.77
C VAL A 159 -11.62 -0.46 9.90
N LEU A 160 -11.04 0.75 9.75
CA LEU A 160 -11.18 1.85 10.71
C LEU A 160 -12.43 2.72 10.47
N LYS A 161 -13.27 2.38 9.49
CA LYS A 161 -14.46 3.16 9.14
C LYS A 161 -15.73 2.50 9.68
N PRO A 162 -16.71 3.26 10.23
CA PRO A 162 -17.96 2.68 10.70
C PRO A 162 -18.70 1.87 9.64
N ILE A 163 -18.58 2.28 8.35
CA ILE A 163 -19.18 1.56 7.23
C ILE A 163 -18.66 0.13 7.09
N TRP A 164 -17.47 -0.17 7.61
CA TRP A 164 -16.88 -1.51 7.55
C TRP A 164 -17.79 -2.59 8.13
N ARG A 165 -18.53 -2.28 9.20
CA ARG A 165 -19.50 -3.20 9.81
C ARG A 165 -20.58 -3.67 8.82
N ARG A 166 -20.92 -2.83 7.82
CA ARG A 166 -21.93 -3.11 6.79
C ARG A 166 -21.35 -3.78 5.55
N ILE A 167 -20.19 -3.31 5.09
CA ILE A 167 -19.63 -3.74 3.79
C ILE A 167 -18.54 -4.79 3.90
N GLY A 168 -17.94 -5.01 5.09
CA GLY A 168 -16.80 -5.91 5.27
C GLY A 168 -17.10 -7.35 4.84
N GLY A 169 -18.32 -7.84 5.13
CA GLY A 169 -18.78 -9.15 4.71
C GLY A 169 -18.87 -9.35 3.20
N PHE A 170 -18.99 -8.27 2.42
CA PHE A 170 -18.96 -8.29 0.96
C PHE A 170 -17.56 -8.02 0.40
N VAL A 171 -16.85 -7.05 0.98
CA VAL A 171 -15.53 -6.62 0.49
C VAL A 171 -14.48 -7.74 0.64
N LEU A 172 -14.47 -8.45 1.77
CA LEU A 172 -13.49 -9.52 2.00
C LEU A 172 -13.58 -10.65 0.98
N PRO A 173 -14.75 -11.24 0.68
CA PRO A 173 -14.86 -12.24 -0.40
C PRO A 173 -14.38 -11.72 -1.75
N VAL A 174 -14.69 -10.48 -2.12
CA VAL A 174 -14.23 -9.87 -3.37
C VAL A 174 -12.71 -9.73 -3.39
N LEU A 175 -12.08 -9.30 -2.29
CA LEU A 175 -10.63 -9.19 -2.18
C LEU A 175 -9.92 -10.54 -2.34
N PHE A 176 -10.57 -11.66 -1.98
CA PHE A 176 -10.02 -13.00 -2.19
C PHE A 176 -10.36 -13.57 -3.57
N ALA A 177 -11.60 -13.42 -4.02
CA ALA A 177 -12.08 -14.06 -5.24
C ALA A 177 -11.54 -13.41 -6.51
N LEU A 178 -11.48 -12.07 -6.57
CA LEU A 178 -11.16 -11.36 -7.80
C LEU A 178 -9.80 -11.74 -8.40
N PRO A 179 -8.67 -11.76 -7.66
CA PRO A 179 -7.39 -12.16 -8.25
C PRO A 179 -7.38 -13.62 -8.69
N ILE A 180 -8.05 -14.51 -7.96
CA ILE A 180 -8.16 -15.93 -8.33
C ILE A 180 -8.93 -16.06 -9.65
N LEU A 181 -10.09 -15.41 -9.77
CA LEU A 181 -10.89 -15.43 -10.98
C LEU A 181 -10.14 -14.78 -12.16
N ALA A 182 -9.37 -13.73 -11.92
CA ALA A 182 -8.53 -13.11 -12.95
C ALA A 182 -7.43 -14.05 -13.45
N LEU A 183 -6.77 -14.78 -12.55
CA LEU A 183 -5.75 -15.78 -12.92
C LEU A 183 -6.36 -16.96 -13.68
N LEU A 184 -7.52 -17.43 -13.27
CA LEU A 184 -8.27 -18.48 -13.99
C LEU A 184 -8.71 -17.98 -15.37
N GLY A 185 -9.21 -16.75 -15.47
CA GLY A 185 -9.60 -16.15 -16.76
C GLY A 185 -8.40 -15.95 -17.69
N PHE A 186 -7.25 -15.54 -17.16
CA PHE A 186 -6.00 -15.48 -17.93
C PHE A 186 -5.59 -16.86 -18.47
N ALA A 187 -5.72 -17.92 -17.65
CA ALA A 187 -5.40 -19.28 -18.07
C ALA A 187 -6.39 -19.81 -19.10
N SER A 188 -7.70 -19.63 -18.87
CA SER A 188 -8.76 -20.09 -19.79
C SER A 188 -8.67 -19.39 -21.16
N ALA A 189 -8.56 -18.06 -21.19
CA ALA A 189 -8.38 -17.32 -22.44
C ALA A 189 -7.05 -17.66 -23.12
N GLY A 190 -6.00 -17.97 -22.34
CA GLY A 190 -4.73 -18.46 -22.87
C GLY A 190 -4.86 -19.79 -23.60
N GLN A 191 -5.64 -20.74 -23.06
CA GLN A 191 -5.91 -22.00 -23.72
C GLN A 191 -6.68 -21.80 -25.04
N GLU A 192 -7.73 -20.97 -25.04
CA GLU A 192 -8.49 -20.63 -26.26
C GLU A 192 -7.58 -20.03 -27.35
N VAL A 193 -6.62 -19.20 -26.95
CA VAL A 193 -5.62 -18.61 -27.84
C VAL A 193 -4.68 -19.68 -28.41
N LEU A 194 -4.24 -20.67 -27.63
CA LEU A 194 -3.41 -21.77 -28.12
C LEU A 194 -4.16 -22.61 -29.16
N ASP A 195 -5.44 -22.89 -28.92
CA ASP A 195 -6.29 -23.63 -29.88
C ASP A 195 -6.46 -22.82 -31.18
N LYS A 196 -6.61 -21.51 -31.10
CA LYS A 196 -6.69 -20.64 -32.27
C LYS A 196 -5.34 -20.58 -33.02
N LEU A 197 -4.21 -20.55 -32.35
CA LEU A 197 -2.89 -20.61 -32.98
C LEU A 197 -2.70 -21.95 -33.72
N ALA A 198 -3.26 -23.03 -33.23
CA ALA A 198 -3.19 -24.34 -33.88
C ALA A 198 -4.11 -24.45 -35.12
N SER A 199 -5.31 -23.87 -35.04
CA SER A 199 -6.36 -24.02 -36.05
C SER A 199 -6.36 -22.95 -37.14
N ASP A 200 -5.76 -21.76 -36.92
CA ASP A 200 -5.72 -20.62 -37.86
C ASP A 200 -4.28 -20.28 -38.27
N PRO A 201 -3.75 -20.89 -39.37
CA PRO A 201 -2.38 -20.60 -39.82
C PRO A 201 -2.14 -19.13 -40.20
N ALA A 202 -3.14 -18.43 -40.74
CA ALA A 202 -3.02 -17.05 -41.16
C ALA A 202 -2.88 -16.13 -39.94
N TRP A 203 -3.71 -16.36 -38.92
CA TRP A 203 -3.62 -15.62 -37.65
C TRP A 203 -2.28 -15.90 -36.94
N ARG A 204 -1.84 -17.16 -36.91
CA ARG A 204 -0.53 -17.53 -36.35
C ARG A 204 0.61 -16.80 -37.04
N GLN A 205 0.59 -16.73 -38.40
CA GLN A 205 1.65 -16.01 -39.15
C GLN A 205 1.65 -14.51 -38.81
N MET A 206 0.47 -13.88 -38.73
CA MET A 206 0.35 -12.47 -38.28
C MET A 206 0.95 -12.24 -36.89
N ILE A 207 0.71 -13.16 -35.95
CA ILE A 207 1.31 -13.07 -34.61
C ILE A 207 2.83 -13.21 -34.67
N LEU A 208 3.37 -14.17 -35.43
CA LEU A 208 4.81 -14.38 -35.60
C LEU A 208 5.50 -13.13 -36.16
N ASP A 209 4.92 -12.51 -37.17
CA ASP A 209 5.46 -11.28 -37.78
C ASP A 209 5.51 -10.12 -36.78
N ASN A 210 4.48 -9.98 -35.97
CA ASN A 210 4.42 -8.96 -34.93
C ASN A 210 5.37 -9.25 -33.76
N VAL A 211 5.49 -10.50 -33.32
CA VAL A 211 6.43 -10.91 -32.27
C VAL A 211 7.87 -10.55 -32.64
N GLY A 212 8.29 -10.81 -33.89
CA GLY A 212 9.63 -10.45 -34.37
C GLY A 212 9.91 -8.95 -34.31
N LYS A 213 8.91 -8.13 -34.69
CA LYS A 213 9.00 -6.66 -34.62
C LYS A 213 9.02 -6.17 -33.18
N ILE A 214 8.12 -6.67 -32.34
CA ILE A 214 8.04 -6.32 -30.90
C ILE A 214 9.35 -6.65 -30.19
N ALA A 215 9.91 -7.85 -30.43
CA ALA A 215 11.18 -8.27 -29.84
C ALA A 215 12.35 -7.34 -30.23
N LYS A 216 12.37 -6.82 -31.46
CA LYS A 216 13.35 -5.84 -31.90
C LYS A 216 13.20 -4.50 -31.16
N VAL A 217 11.97 -3.99 -31.04
CA VAL A 217 11.69 -2.73 -30.32
C VAL A 217 11.97 -2.90 -28.83
N THR A 218 11.56 -4.01 -28.23
CA THR A 218 11.80 -4.27 -26.78
C THR A 218 13.30 -4.31 -26.48
N ARG A 219 14.13 -4.93 -27.35
CA ARG A 219 15.59 -4.88 -27.20
C ARG A 219 16.13 -3.45 -27.29
N GLY A 220 15.58 -2.62 -28.17
CA GLY A 220 15.94 -1.19 -28.25
C GLY A 220 15.54 -0.40 -27.00
N LEU A 221 14.49 -0.83 -26.28
CA LEU A 221 14.03 -0.21 -25.04
C LEU A 221 14.71 -0.77 -23.79
N ALA A 222 15.52 -1.83 -23.89
CA ALA A 222 16.19 -2.44 -22.75
C ALA A 222 17.06 -1.44 -21.98
N GLY A 223 17.74 -0.52 -22.67
CA GLY A 223 18.48 0.57 -22.05
C GLY A 223 17.59 1.49 -21.22
N ALA A 224 16.44 1.88 -21.74
CA ALA A 224 15.47 2.70 -21.01
C ALA A 224 14.90 1.96 -19.80
N GLN A 225 14.60 0.67 -19.93
CA GLN A 225 14.17 -0.17 -18.82
C GLN A 225 15.21 -0.24 -17.71
N ASN A 226 16.46 -0.54 -18.06
CA ASN A 226 17.55 -0.63 -17.10
C ASN A 226 17.81 0.73 -16.41
N THR A 227 17.73 1.82 -17.16
CA THR A 227 17.85 3.18 -16.61
C THR A 227 16.72 3.48 -15.63
N ALA A 228 15.47 3.13 -15.95
CA ALA A 228 14.34 3.34 -15.06
C ALA A 228 14.48 2.51 -13.77
N ILE A 229 14.91 1.25 -13.86
CA ILE A 229 15.18 0.38 -12.71
C ILE A 229 16.33 0.95 -11.87
N LEU A 230 17.40 1.44 -12.50
CA LEU A 230 18.53 2.06 -11.79
C LEU A 230 18.11 3.33 -11.04
N ILE A 231 17.38 4.23 -11.70
CA ILE A 231 16.85 5.46 -11.07
C ILE A 231 15.96 5.10 -9.86
N TYR A 232 15.08 4.13 -10.04
CA TYR A 232 14.25 3.64 -8.94
C TYR A 232 15.08 3.06 -7.79
N GLY A 233 16.06 2.20 -8.08
CA GLY A 233 16.97 1.62 -7.10
C GLY A 233 17.75 2.67 -6.32
N LEU A 234 18.26 3.69 -7.00
CA LEU A 234 18.96 4.84 -6.38
C LEU A 234 18.01 5.64 -5.48
N ALA A 235 16.76 5.86 -5.89
CA ALA A 235 15.77 6.55 -5.08
C ALA A 235 15.39 5.75 -3.81
N VAL A 236 15.26 4.43 -3.91
CA VAL A 236 15.07 3.54 -2.76
C VAL A 236 16.28 3.60 -1.83
N LEU A 237 17.49 3.47 -2.37
CA LEU A 237 18.73 3.55 -1.60
C LEU A 237 18.83 4.88 -0.85
N ALA A 238 18.55 6.00 -1.53
CA ALA A 238 18.53 7.34 -0.92
C ALA A 238 17.50 7.44 0.23
N ALA A 239 16.29 6.91 0.04
CA ALA A 239 15.27 6.90 1.08
C ALA A 239 15.71 6.11 2.33
N PHE A 240 16.34 4.93 2.15
CA PHE A 240 16.88 4.14 3.25
C PHE A 240 18.14 4.76 3.88
N ALA A 241 18.98 5.43 3.10
CA ALA A 241 20.15 6.17 3.62
C ALA A 241 19.69 7.33 4.53
N ILE A 242 18.67 8.09 4.12
CA ILE A 242 18.09 9.15 4.94
C ILE A 242 17.50 8.56 6.24
N LEU A 243 16.77 7.47 6.14
CA LEU A 243 16.24 6.76 7.30
C LEU A 243 17.37 6.28 8.23
N GLY A 244 18.42 5.68 7.70
CA GLY A 244 19.60 5.22 8.43
C GLY A 244 20.29 6.37 9.17
N ALA A 245 20.53 7.49 8.49
CA ALA A 245 21.11 8.68 9.08
C ALA A 245 20.25 9.23 10.25
N ARG A 246 18.92 9.24 10.09
CA ARG A 246 17.98 9.66 11.16
C ARG A 246 18.02 8.72 12.36
N ILE A 247 18.07 7.40 12.13
CA ILE A 247 18.18 6.40 13.18
C ILE A 247 19.51 6.58 13.92
N LEU A 248 20.63 6.74 13.20
CA LEU A 248 21.95 6.92 13.78
C LEU A 248 22.01 8.20 14.63
N HIS A 249 21.53 9.32 14.08
CA HIS A 249 21.47 10.58 14.84
C HIS A 249 20.63 10.45 16.12
N SER A 250 19.50 9.74 16.08
CA SER A 250 18.64 9.54 17.24
C SER A 250 19.31 8.68 18.32
N ARG A 251 20.19 7.74 17.94
CA ARG A 251 20.93 6.88 18.87
C ARG A 251 21.93 7.66 19.74
N LEU A 252 22.41 8.80 19.27
CA LEU A 252 23.34 9.65 19.99
C LEU A 252 22.69 10.49 21.12
N LYS A 253 21.35 10.46 21.21
CA LYS A 253 20.57 11.23 22.20
C LYS A 253 19.60 10.31 22.93
N PRO A 254 20.07 9.60 23.99
CA PRO A 254 19.18 8.76 24.81
C PRO A 254 18.17 9.63 25.57
N VAL A 255 16.97 9.11 25.77
CA VAL A 255 15.91 9.72 26.59
C VAL A 255 15.28 8.62 27.45
N SER A 256 14.72 8.99 28.60
CA SER A 256 13.97 8.12 29.48
C SER A 256 12.47 8.44 29.41
N LEU A 257 11.63 7.39 29.50
CA LEU A 257 10.18 7.48 29.52
C LEU A 257 9.64 6.60 30.64
N ALA A 258 8.87 7.20 31.54
CA ALA A 258 8.18 6.48 32.61
C ALA A 258 6.75 6.13 32.19
N TYR A 259 6.32 4.94 32.53
CA TYR A 259 4.97 4.45 32.36
C TYR A 259 4.26 4.26 33.71
N ASP A 260 2.93 4.12 33.67
CA ASP A 260 2.10 3.66 34.78
C ASP A 260 2.70 2.41 35.43
N GLY A 261 2.56 2.31 36.76
CA GLY A 261 3.17 1.22 37.54
C GLY A 261 4.66 1.37 37.85
N GLY A 262 5.28 2.54 37.59
CA GLY A 262 6.65 2.85 37.94
C GLY A 262 7.71 2.29 36.95
N LEU A 263 7.28 1.72 35.84
CA LEU A 263 8.17 1.22 34.80
C LEU A 263 8.85 2.39 34.07
N THR A 264 10.17 2.44 34.09
CA THR A 264 10.95 3.40 33.30
C THR A 264 11.75 2.68 32.23
N VAL A 265 11.62 3.12 30.99
CA VAL A 265 12.27 2.54 29.82
C VAL A 265 13.19 3.55 29.14
N GLN A 266 14.22 3.04 28.49
CA GLN A 266 15.14 3.86 27.69
C GLN A 266 14.68 3.97 26.24
N GLY A 267 14.75 5.15 25.70
CA GLY A 267 14.40 5.44 24.33
C GLY A 267 15.43 6.34 23.64
N ARG A 268 15.06 6.85 22.47
CA ARG A 268 15.89 7.73 21.64
C ARG A 268 15.13 9.01 21.33
N TYR A 269 15.83 10.12 21.30
CA TYR A 269 15.29 11.42 20.92
C TYR A 269 14.48 11.36 19.62
N GLY A 270 13.28 11.91 19.66
CA GLY A 270 12.40 12.03 18.51
C GLY A 270 11.62 10.78 18.14
N LEU A 271 11.78 9.64 18.85
CA LEU A 271 10.84 8.54 18.78
C LEU A 271 9.53 8.93 19.47
N SER A 272 8.43 8.35 19.01
CA SER A 272 7.14 8.50 19.69
C SER A 272 7.09 7.65 20.96
N VAL A 273 6.21 8.00 21.88
CA VAL A 273 5.94 7.21 23.09
C VAL A 273 5.63 5.76 22.72
N LEU A 274 4.82 5.53 21.67
CA LEU A 274 4.52 4.19 21.18
C LEU A 274 5.77 3.44 20.67
N GLU A 275 6.63 4.11 19.87
CA GLU A 275 7.85 3.49 19.34
C GLU A 275 8.81 3.11 20.47
N ILE A 276 8.94 3.95 21.50
CA ILE A 276 9.76 3.65 22.68
C ILE A 276 9.16 2.45 23.44
N GLY A 277 7.86 2.43 23.66
CA GLY A 277 7.18 1.31 24.30
C GLY A 277 7.42 0.00 23.57
N LEU A 278 7.15 -0.06 22.27
CA LEU A 278 7.32 -1.26 21.47
C LEU A 278 8.78 -1.75 21.40
N LEU A 279 9.77 -0.85 21.46
CA LEU A 279 11.20 -1.22 21.51
C LEU A 279 11.62 -1.81 22.86
N ASN A 280 10.82 -1.63 23.90
CA ASN A 280 11.06 -2.12 25.26
C ASN A 280 10.00 -3.14 25.71
N ASP A 281 9.29 -3.75 24.75
CA ASP A 281 8.25 -4.76 25.00
C ASP A 281 7.12 -4.30 25.94
N VAL A 282 6.88 -2.97 26.00
CA VAL A 282 5.75 -2.42 26.75
C VAL A 282 4.47 -2.56 25.90
N PRO A 283 3.49 -3.35 26.38
CA PRO A 283 2.25 -3.56 25.64
C PRO A 283 1.49 -2.25 25.43
N HIS A 284 1.07 -1.97 24.21
CA HIS A 284 0.38 -0.74 23.83
C HIS A 284 -0.67 -1.01 22.76
N ALA A 285 -1.89 -0.52 22.97
CA ALA A 285 -2.89 -0.54 21.90
C ALA A 285 -2.46 0.36 20.74
N HIS A 286 -2.50 -0.15 19.51
CA HIS A 286 -2.14 0.62 18.31
C HIS A 286 -2.76 0.05 17.01
N VAL A 287 -4.08 -0.14 17.04
CA VAL A 287 -4.89 -0.77 15.98
C VAL A 287 -4.58 -0.23 14.58
N CYS A 288 -4.24 1.05 14.44
CA CYS A 288 -3.86 1.65 13.15
C CYS A 288 -2.36 1.59 12.87
N SER A 289 -1.58 0.79 13.59
CA SER A 289 -0.11 0.69 13.44
C SER A 289 0.59 2.07 13.52
N GLY A 290 0.20 2.91 14.49
CA GLY A 290 0.87 4.19 14.72
C GLY A 290 0.52 5.30 13.72
N ARG A 291 -0.53 5.15 12.92
CA ARG A 291 -0.90 6.12 11.87
C ARG A 291 -1.70 7.33 12.39
N GLY A 292 -1.93 7.44 13.71
CA GLY A 292 -2.68 8.54 14.33
C GLY A 292 -4.15 8.59 13.94
N ARG A 293 -4.79 7.45 13.62
CA ARG A 293 -6.16 7.40 13.06
C ARG A 293 -7.20 6.81 14.00
N CYS A 294 -6.82 5.83 14.82
CA CYS A 294 -7.79 5.08 15.61
C CYS A 294 -8.05 5.70 17.00
N GLY A 295 -7.03 6.31 17.62
CA GLY A 295 -7.13 6.80 18.99
C GLY A 295 -6.88 5.72 20.07
N THR A 296 -6.64 4.45 19.69
CA THR A 296 -6.46 3.37 20.68
C THR A 296 -5.15 3.51 21.48
N CYS A 297 -4.14 4.21 20.96
CA CYS A 297 -2.86 4.45 21.65
C CYS A 297 -2.89 5.68 22.57
N ARG A 298 -4.05 6.08 23.09
CA ARG A 298 -4.13 7.23 23.98
C ARG A 298 -3.38 6.99 25.28
N VAL A 299 -2.66 8.02 25.69
CA VAL A 299 -1.98 8.10 26.97
C VAL A 299 -2.33 9.43 27.64
N ARG A 300 -2.44 9.45 28.95
CA ARG A 300 -2.42 10.67 29.74
C ARG A 300 -0.98 11.04 29.99
N VAL A 301 -0.63 12.30 29.84
CA VAL A 301 0.69 12.81 30.21
C VAL A 301 0.67 13.26 31.65
N ASP A 302 1.33 12.52 32.52
CA ASP A 302 1.35 12.78 33.97
C ASP A 302 2.46 13.79 34.34
N ALA A 303 3.57 13.78 33.57
CA ALA A 303 4.67 14.72 33.73
C ALA A 303 5.43 14.94 32.42
N GLY A 304 6.20 16.04 32.36
CA GLY A 304 7.15 16.28 31.26
C GLY A 304 6.50 16.64 29.91
N ALA A 305 5.31 17.24 29.91
CA ALA A 305 4.60 17.62 28.67
C ALA A 305 5.44 18.53 27.76
N GLN A 306 6.29 19.40 28.35
CA GLN A 306 7.21 20.30 27.64
C GLN A 306 8.35 19.55 26.90
N ALA A 307 8.63 18.30 27.27
CA ALA A 307 9.61 17.44 26.63
C ALA A 307 8.97 16.55 25.52
N LEU A 308 7.69 16.79 25.21
CA LEU A 308 7.00 16.17 24.07
C LEU A 308 6.89 17.15 22.90
N SER A 309 6.79 16.60 21.68
CA SER A 309 6.49 17.41 20.50
C SER A 309 5.13 18.11 20.63
N PRO A 310 4.95 19.29 20.00
CA PRO A 310 3.62 19.92 19.90
C PRO A 310 2.59 18.98 19.28
N ILE A 311 1.32 19.13 19.67
CA ILE A 311 0.20 18.40 19.05
C ILE A 311 0.11 18.80 17.59
N GLY A 312 0.19 17.81 16.70
CA GLY A 312 0.04 18.01 15.26
C GLY A 312 -1.42 17.91 14.84
N GLU A 313 -1.75 18.42 13.65
CA GLU A 313 -3.11 18.43 13.10
C GLU A 313 -3.78 17.04 13.06
N GLN A 314 -3.02 15.99 12.72
CA GLN A 314 -3.54 14.62 12.70
C GLN A 314 -3.88 14.12 14.12
N GLU A 315 -3.06 14.47 15.08
CA GLU A 315 -3.28 14.10 16.48
C GLU A 315 -4.50 14.85 17.03
N SER A 316 -4.57 16.18 16.86
CA SER A 316 -5.69 17.00 17.27
C SER A 316 -7.03 16.48 16.72
N SER A 317 -7.10 16.30 15.42
CA SER A 317 -8.32 15.80 14.75
C SER A 317 -8.77 14.41 15.25
N THR A 318 -7.82 13.57 15.67
CA THR A 318 -8.17 12.25 16.23
C THR A 318 -8.58 12.35 17.69
N LEU A 319 -7.89 13.16 18.50
CA LEU A 319 -8.25 13.41 19.90
C LEU A 319 -9.65 14.03 20.01
N GLU A 320 -9.96 15.02 19.16
CA GLU A 320 -11.31 15.62 19.08
C GLU A 320 -12.38 14.56 18.75
N ARG A 321 -12.12 13.73 17.73
CA ARG A 321 -13.07 12.68 17.29
C ARG A 321 -13.36 11.65 18.38
N VAL A 322 -12.36 11.31 19.19
CA VAL A 322 -12.51 10.34 20.28
C VAL A 322 -12.83 11.01 21.62
N GLN A 323 -13.13 12.31 21.61
CA GLN A 323 -13.48 13.10 22.81
C GLN A 323 -12.46 12.92 23.94
N ALA A 324 -11.16 12.98 23.60
CA ALA A 324 -10.08 12.80 24.55
C ALA A 324 -10.08 13.92 25.60
N ALA A 325 -9.71 13.58 26.84
CA ALA A 325 -9.61 14.56 27.91
C ALA A 325 -8.44 15.53 27.70
N PRO A 326 -8.49 16.76 28.27
CA PRO A 326 -7.35 17.67 28.28
C PRO A 326 -6.11 16.99 28.88
N GLY A 327 -4.98 17.09 28.19
CA GLY A 327 -3.72 16.45 28.60
C GLY A 327 -3.50 15.07 28.02
N ASP A 328 -4.49 14.47 27.37
CA ASP A 328 -4.32 13.21 26.65
C ASP A 328 -3.54 13.44 25.35
N ARG A 329 -2.71 12.47 24.99
CA ARG A 329 -1.92 12.44 23.76
C ARG A 329 -2.09 11.12 23.04
N LEU A 330 -1.85 11.11 21.73
CA LEU A 330 -1.67 9.86 21.01
C LEU A 330 -0.23 9.40 21.13
N ALA A 331 0.04 8.30 21.82
CA ALA A 331 1.39 7.77 21.99
C ALA A 331 2.15 7.60 20.67
N CYS A 332 1.46 7.30 19.58
CA CYS A 332 2.06 7.17 18.26
C CYS A 332 2.41 8.51 17.58
N GLN A 333 1.93 9.63 18.09
CA GLN A 333 2.21 10.97 17.53
C GLN A 333 3.07 11.80 18.47
N ALA A 334 2.91 11.65 19.80
CA ALA A 334 3.69 12.35 20.81
C ALA A 334 5.15 11.86 20.78
N ARG A 335 6.06 12.72 20.28
CA ARG A 335 7.50 12.42 20.20
C ARG A 335 8.22 12.91 21.42
N VAL A 336 9.09 12.06 21.97
CA VAL A 336 9.91 12.38 23.15
C VAL A 336 11.15 13.15 22.71
N LEU A 337 11.26 14.41 23.18
CA LEU A 337 12.32 15.35 22.84
C LEU A 337 13.22 15.68 24.04
N GLY A 338 13.01 15.03 25.18
CA GLY A 338 13.78 15.22 26.40
C GLY A 338 13.41 14.19 27.46
N ASN A 339 14.05 14.29 28.62
CA ASN A 339 13.82 13.43 29.77
C ASN A 339 12.66 13.92 30.66
N GLY A 340 12.24 13.13 31.60
CA GLY A 340 11.21 13.46 32.60
C GLY A 340 9.77 13.33 32.09
N VAL A 341 9.56 12.65 30.98
CA VAL A 341 8.22 12.31 30.47
C VAL A 341 7.69 11.10 31.25
N ALA A 342 6.47 11.25 31.80
CA ALA A 342 5.72 10.14 32.40
C ALA A 342 4.33 10.08 31.79
N VAL A 343 3.85 8.88 31.50
CA VAL A 343 2.57 8.64 30.85
C VAL A 343 1.82 7.45 31.46
N THR A 344 0.49 7.56 31.50
CA THR A 344 -0.44 6.48 31.85
C THR A 344 -1.19 6.03 30.59
N ARG A 345 -1.18 4.74 30.29
CA ARG A 345 -1.97 4.13 29.18
C ARG A 345 -3.44 4.14 29.52
N LEU A 346 -4.29 4.56 28.59
CA LEU A 346 -5.73 4.72 28.81
C LEU A 346 -6.56 3.55 28.26
N LEU A 347 -6.00 2.74 27.38
CA LEU A 347 -6.69 1.59 26.79
C LEU A 347 -5.85 0.31 26.96
N PRO A 348 -6.52 -0.84 27.07
CA PRO A 348 -5.83 -2.13 27.16
C PRO A 348 -5.06 -2.43 25.88
N ALA A 349 -3.93 -3.11 26.00
CA ALA A 349 -3.04 -3.41 24.90
C ALA A 349 -3.69 -4.24 23.76
N PHE A 350 -4.73 -4.99 24.08
CA PHE A 350 -5.46 -5.86 23.15
C PHE A 350 -6.68 -5.20 22.51
N ALA A 351 -6.86 -3.87 22.64
CA ALA A 351 -7.94 -3.14 21.97
C ALA A 351 -7.91 -3.42 20.46
N ASP A 352 -9.05 -3.78 19.89
CA ASP A 352 -9.21 -4.20 18.50
C ASP A 352 -9.77 -3.09 17.58
N ALA A 353 -10.11 -3.46 16.34
CA ALA A 353 -10.63 -2.53 15.35
C ALA A 353 -12.03 -2.02 15.72
N SER A 354 -12.83 -2.73 16.53
CA SER A 354 -14.15 -2.29 16.95
C SER A 354 -14.05 -1.02 17.81
N ALA A 355 -13.04 -0.96 18.65
CA ALA A 355 -12.71 0.23 19.44
C ALA A 355 -12.38 1.45 18.54
N ALA A 356 -11.78 1.26 17.37
CA ALA A 356 -11.50 2.35 16.41
C ALA A 356 -12.75 2.83 15.67
N GLN A 357 -13.76 1.96 15.52
CA GLN A 357 -14.99 2.23 14.76
C GLN A 357 -16.06 2.94 15.59
N ALA A 358 -16.02 2.79 16.92
CA ALA A 358 -16.97 3.37 17.86
C ALA A 358 -16.30 4.37 18.81
N PRO A 359 -15.75 5.47 18.30
CA PRO A 359 -14.94 6.38 19.10
C PRO A 359 -15.71 7.10 20.22
N ALA A 360 -17.03 7.24 20.10
CA ALA A 360 -17.87 7.84 21.13
C ALA A 360 -17.99 6.97 22.41
N GLU A 361 -17.73 5.66 22.27
CA GLU A 361 -17.72 4.72 23.40
C GLU A 361 -16.41 4.77 24.20
N TRP A 362 -15.41 5.52 23.73
CA TRP A 362 -14.10 5.68 24.38
C TRP A 362 -14.01 6.96 25.20
N THR A 363 -15.03 7.26 25.94
CA THR A 363 -15.03 8.37 26.88
C THR A 363 -14.28 8.00 28.16
N ALA A 364 -13.99 8.98 29.01
CA ALA A 364 -13.29 8.74 30.27
C ALA A 364 -13.91 7.66 31.17
N PRO A 365 -15.24 7.45 31.21
CA PRO A 365 -15.85 6.35 31.94
C PRO A 365 -15.42 4.97 31.43
N ASP A 366 -15.35 4.79 30.10
CA ASP A 366 -14.96 3.51 29.49
C ASP A 366 -13.47 3.19 29.73
N ALA A 367 -12.64 4.21 29.75
CA ALA A 367 -11.23 4.08 30.10
C ALA A 367 -11.04 3.69 31.57
N ALA A 368 -11.96 4.05 32.46
CA ALA A 368 -11.95 3.65 33.87
C ALA A 368 -12.39 2.18 34.04
N ALA A 369 -13.42 1.75 33.30
CA ALA A 369 -13.89 0.36 33.30
C ALA A 369 -12.82 -0.63 32.76
N ALA A 370 -12.01 -0.20 31.79
CA ALA A 370 -10.90 -0.99 31.24
C ALA A 370 -9.73 -1.21 32.21
N LYS A 371 -9.78 -0.63 33.42
CA LYS A 371 -8.76 -0.81 34.46
C LYS A 371 -9.02 -1.95 35.42
N GLU A 372 -10.21 -2.57 35.40
CA GLU A 372 -10.47 -3.77 36.20
C GLU A 372 -9.94 -4.99 35.45
N PRO A 373 -8.89 -5.66 35.94
CA PRO A 373 -8.52 -6.97 35.45
C PRO A 373 -9.60 -7.98 35.93
N ALA A 374 -10.13 -8.75 34.99
CA ALA A 374 -10.89 -9.92 35.29
C ALA A 374 -10.00 -11.02 35.85
#